data_063fa47b935547cbcbbfbfeef1539920
#
_entry.id   063fa47b935547cbcbbfbfeef1539920
#
_cell.length_a   1.000
_cell.length_b   1.000
_cell.length_c   1.000
_cell.angle_alpha   90.00
_cell.angle_beta   90.00
_cell.angle_gamma   90.00
#
_symmetry.space_group_name_H-M   'P 1'
#
loop_
_entity.id
_entity.type
_entity.pdbx_description
1 polymer ?
#
loop_
_entity_poly.entity_id
_entity_poly.type
_entity_poly.pdbx_seq_one_letter_code
_entity_poly.pdbx_strand_id
1 'polypeptide(L)'
;MSGACGQMGSKKKYIDKGQIDFMDYNDIPSADGSLDDINRPKRTSLKNAYDDNLLFVFKTCHNHIHVNDGLQKQPAFFELLKVIFCKIEDERNIPNPLEFYTTSEERSNPDGQLTVKKRISKIFERVKKKHGKIFDSNDEIKLAPRSLAYIVSELQKYSLLNTNIDIKGKAYEEIVGANLRGDRGEFFTPRNVMKMVVEMINPKMDERVLDSSCGTGGFLVTAMTHVIADLEREFSAQIGRNKCDWDGDSIRAFNDRISDMASHYYFGFDINPDLVKATKMNMVMNNDGSGNILQTNSLLPPHEWTDEFRTKLADAIGVDKSEIRNHNTIAYFDVIVTNPPFGSKIPVKDKNILEQFELAHI
;
A
#
# COMPACT_ATOMS: atom_id res chain seq x y z
N MET A 1 -24.43 1.86 26.82
CA MET A 1 -23.57 2.40 27.90
C MET A 1 -23.00 1.34 28.87
N SER A 2 -23.24 0.05 28.68
CA SER A 2 -22.77 -1.04 29.58
C SER A 2 -21.37 -1.60 29.25
N GLY A 3 -20.81 -1.33 28.09
CA GLY A 3 -19.51 -1.90 27.68
C GLY A 3 -18.27 -1.19 28.27
N ALA A 4 -18.38 0.08 28.60
CA ALA A 4 -17.22 0.84 29.11
C ALA A 4 -16.89 0.54 30.58
N CYS A 5 -17.86 0.12 31.38
CA CYS A 5 -17.67 -0.13 32.81
C CYS A 5 -16.94 -1.47 33.09
N GLY A 6 -17.15 -2.49 32.24
CA GLY A 6 -16.49 -3.80 32.37
C GLY A 6 -14.99 -3.75 32.02
N GLN A 7 -14.61 -2.94 31.05
CA GLN A 7 -13.19 -2.76 30.68
C GLN A 7 -12.38 -2.04 31.77
N MET A 8 -12.99 -1.04 32.45
CA MET A 8 -12.34 -0.37 33.59
C MET A 8 -12.09 -1.28 34.79
N GLY A 9 -13.00 -2.22 35.08
CA GLY A 9 -12.85 -3.13 36.21
C GLY A 9 -11.68 -4.14 36.02
N SER A 10 -11.50 -4.66 34.84
CA SER A 10 -10.39 -5.57 34.51
C SER A 10 -9.03 -4.86 34.56
N LYS A 11 -8.93 -3.68 33.99
CA LYS A 11 -7.72 -2.85 34.02
C LYS A 11 -7.34 -2.47 35.44
N LYS A 12 -8.31 -2.08 36.25
CA LYS A 12 -8.09 -1.76 37.69
C LYS A 12 -7.53 -2.95 38.45
N LYS A 13 -7.94 -4.19 38.14
CA LYS A 13 -7.45 -5.42 38.77
C LYS A 13 -5.96 -5.69 38.52
N TYR A 14 -5.43 -5.28 37.39
CA TYR A 14 -4.00 -5.36 37.08
C TYR A 14 -3.22 -4.22 37.74
N ILE A 15 -3.79 -3.02 37.82
CA ILE A 15 -3.24 -1.85 38.53
C ILE A 15 -3.04 -2.19 40.03
N ASP A 16 -4.06 -2.71 40.68
CA ASP A 16 -4.03 -3.03 42.11
C ASP A 16 -3.03 -4.16 42.48
N LYS A 17 -2.48 -4.89 41.50
CA LYS A 17 -1.46 -5.94 41.71
C LYS A 17 -0.02 -5.44 41.55
N GLY A 18 0.22 -4.15 41.38
CA GLY A 18 1.57 -3.58 41.30
C GLY A 18 2.36 -3.94 40.06
N GLN A 19 1.69 -4.46 39.03
CA GLN A 19 2.33 -4.91 37.78
C GLN A 19 2.45 -3.84 36.70
N ILE A 20 2.22 -2.57 37.01
CA ILE A 20 2.01 -1.52 36.02
C ILE A 20 3.26 -0.76 35.62
N ASP A 21 4.29 -0.76 36.44
CA ASP A 21 5.47 0.07 36.17
C ASP A 21 6.24 -0.30 34.89
N PHE A 22 5.87 -1.41 34.22
CA PHE A 22 6.52 -1.91 32.99
C PHE A 22 5.57 -2.39 31.90
N MET A 23 4.25 -2.27 32.08
CA MET A 23 3.26 -2.65 31.07
C MET A 23 2.75 -1.43 30.32
N ASP A 24 2.94 -1.38 29.00
CA ASP A 24 2.18 -0.45 28.17
C ASP A 24 0.68 -0.70 28.39
N TYR A 25 -0.12 0.37 28.46
CA TYR A 25 -1.58 0.28 28.56
C TYR A 25 -2.21 -0.66 27.52
N ASN A 26 -1.54 -0.86 26.41
CA ASN A 26 -1.93 -1.79 25.33
C ASN A 26 -1.61 -3.25 25.64
N ASP A 27 -0.79 -3.54 26.64
CA ASP A 27 -0.46 -4.91 27.08
C ASP A 27 -1.46 -5.43 28.13
N ILE A 28 -2.50 -4.66 28.46
CA ILE A 28 -3.57 -5.08 29.36
C ILE A 28 -4.69 -5.71 28.52
N PRO A 29 -5.08 -6.98 28.77
CA PRO A 29 -6.16 -7.62 28.02
C PRO A 29 -7.49 -6.89 28.21
N SER A 30 -8.40 -7.04 27.25
CA SER A 30 -9.78 -6.57 27.41
C SER A 30 -10.46 -7.27 28.60
N ALA A 31 -11.63 -6.77 29.02
CA ALA A 31 -12.36 -7.33 30.18
C ALA A 31 -12.63 -8.83 30.07
N ASP A 32 -12.86 -9.31 28.84
CA ASP A 32 -13.15 -10.73 28.53
C ASP A 32 -11.92 -11.44 27.92
N GLY A 33 -10.75 -10.79 27.90
CA GLY A 33 -9.52 -11.31 27.33
C GLY A 33 -8.70 -12.13 28.32
N SER A 34 -7.88 -13.02 27.78
CA SER A 34 -6.90 -13.82 28.53
C SER A 34 -5.48 -13.25 28.35
N LEU A 35 -4.52 -13.72 29.16
CA LEU A 35 -3.10 -13.42 28.95
C LEU A 35 -2.60 -13.88 27.57
N ASP A 36 -3.21 -14.91 27.01
CA ASP A 36 -2.89 -15.41 25.66
C ASP A 36 -3.29 -14.40 24.58
N ASP A 37 -4.26 -13.52 24.83
CA ASP A 37 -4.65 -12.45 23.92
C ASP A 37 -3.59 -11.34 23.83
N ILE A 38 -2.79 -11.15 24.88
CA ILE A 38 -1.61 -10.29 24.87
C ILE A 38 -0.51 -10.92 24.03
N ASN A 39 -0.34 -12.21 24.18
CA ASN A 39 0.73 -12.97 23.52
C ASN A 39 0.44 -13.20 22.04
N ARG A 40 -0.84 -13.33 21.67
CA ARG A 40 -1.27 -13.54 20.28
C ARG A 40 -2.54 -12.76 20.00
N PRO A 41 -2.44 -11.61 19.35
CA PRO A 41 -3.60 -10.77 19.10
C PRO A 41 -4.63 -11.51 18.23
N LYS A 42 -5.91 -11.40 18.60
CA LYS A 42 -7.02 -11.85 17.76
C LYS A 42 -7.35 -10.78 16.71
N ARG A 43 -7.89 -11.18 15.55
CA ARG A 43 -8.34 -10.21 14.52
C ARG A 43 -9.34 -9.20 15.09
N THR A 44 -10.22 -9.64 15.98
CA THR A 44 -11.23 -8.81 16.65
C THR A 44 -10.64 -7.80 17.63
N SER A 45 -9.41 -8.01 18.11
CA SER A 45 -8.71 -7.07 19.01
C SER A 45 -7.88 -6.03 18.28
N LEU A 46 -7.70 -6.16 16.96
CA LEU A 46 -6.97 -5.18 16.18
C LEU A 46 -7.73 -3.85 16.15
N LYS A 47 -7.02 -2.75 16.30
CA LYS A 47 -7.58 -1.40 16.27
C LYS A 47 -7.49 -0.82 14.86
N ASN A 48 -8.56 -0.17 14.41
CA ASN A 48 -8.46 0.68 13.22
C ASN A 48 -7.60 1.90 13.56
N ALA A 49 -6.66 2.23 12.70
CA ALA A 49 -5.95 3.49 12.85
C ALA A 49 -6.89 4.66 12.51
N TYR A 50 -6.72 5.75 13.21
CA TYR A 50 -7.46 7.00 12.99
C TYR A 50 -6.48 8.18 13.00
N ASP A 51 -6.86 9.26 12.36
CA ASP A 51 -6.05 10.47 12.22
C ASP A 51 -4.61 10.16 11.73
N ASP A 52 -3.62 10.78 12.35
CA ASP A 52 -2.21 10.65 11.99
C ASP A 52 -1.47 9.52 12.73
N ASN A 53 -2.18 8.67 13.48
CA ASN A 53 -1.56 7.59 14.25
C ASN A 53 -0.73 6.64 13.39
N LEU A 54 -1.28 6.22 12.24
CA LEU A 54 -0.58 5.31 11.34
C LEU A 54 0.67 5.97 10.74
N LEU A 55 0.57 7.24 10.38
CA LEU A 55 1.70 8.02 9.90
C LEU A 55 2.81 8.11 10.95
N PHE A 56 2.44 8.37 12.20
CA PHE A 56 3.40 8.42 13.31
C PHE A 56 4.09 7.07 13.49
N VAL A 57 3.34 5.98 13.51
CA VAL A 57 3.89 4.61 13.63
C VAL A 57 4.84 4.30 12.47
N PHE A 58 4.47 4.61 11.25
CA PHE A 58 5.33 4.38 10.09
C PHE A 58 6.62 5.21 10.15
N LYS A 59 6.53 6.50 10.53
CA LYS A 59 7.70 7.36 10.72
C LYS A 59 8.62 6.84 11.83
N THR A 60 8.05 6.38 12.94
CA THR A 60 8.79 5.80 14.06
C THR A 60 9.52 4.53 13.64
N CYS A 61 8.83 3.61 12.97
CA CYS A 61 9.42 2.37 12.45
C CYS A 61 10.54 2.66 11.43
N HIS A 62 10.31 3.56 10.49
CA HIS A 62 11.32 3.95 9.50
C HIS A 62 12.57 4.55 10.15
N ASN A 63 12.38 5.48 11.09
CA ASN A 63 13.49 6.10 11.83
C ASN A 63 14.26 5.06 12.66
N HIS A 64 13.53 4.10 13.26
CA HIS A 64 14.17 3.01 14.01
C HIS A 64 15.09 2.18 13.11
N ILE A 65 14.65 1.80 11.91
CA ILE A 65 15.47 1.07 10.93
C ILE A 65 16.69 1.91 10.54
N HIS A 66 16.46 3.17 10.19
CA HIS A 66 17.54 4.06 9.75
C HIS A 66 18.65 4.21 10.81
N VAL A 67 18.25 4.39 12.08
CA VAL A 67 19.19 4.63 13.18
C VAL A 67 19.84 3.33 13.68
N ASN A 68 19.07 2.26 13.87
CA ASN A 68 19.57 1.05 14.54
C ASN A 68 20.19 0.02 13.59
N ASP A 69 19.70 -0.06 12.35
CA ASP A 69 20.26 -0.99 11.35
C ASP A 69 21.25 -0.28 10.41
N GLY A 70 21.43 1.05 10.55
CA GLY A 70 22.39 1.82 9.75
C GLY A 70 22.02 1.93 8.27
N LEU A 71 20.80 1.62 7.90
CA LEU A 71 20.34 1.70 6.51
C LEU A 71 20.08 3.16 6.12
N GLN A 72 20.41 3.51 4.87
CA GLN A 72 20.01 4.80 4.31
C GLN A 72 18.49 4.89 4.22
N LYS A 73 17.94 6.11 4.10
CA LYS A 73 16.49 6.37 4.15
C LYS A 73 15.68 5.52 3.16
N GLN A 74 16.13 5.44 1.92
CA GLN A 74 15.43 4.69 0.87
C GLN A 74 15.46 3.17 1.10
N PRO A 75 16.61 2.51 1.35
CA PRO A 75 16.63 1.09 1.76
C PRO A 75 15.80 0.81 3.02
N ALA A 76 15.86 1.68 4.03
CA ALA A 76 15.07 1.56 5.26
C ALA A 76 13.56 1.58 4.97
N PHE A 77 13.14 2.43 4.04
CA PHE A 77 11.75 2.50 3.57
C PHE A 77 11.30 1.20 2.90
N PHE A 78 12.10 0.63 1.99
CA PHE A 78 11.74 -0.63 1.34
C PHE A 78 11.72 -1.81 2.32
N GLU A 79 12.58 -1.84 3.32
CA GLU A 79 12.52 -2.85 4.38
C GLU A 79 11.23 -2.71 5.21
N LEU A 80 10.84 -1.49 5.58
CA LEU A 80 9.58 -1.25 6.28
C LEU A 80 8.38 -1.72 5.45
N LEU A 81 8.38 -1.46 4.15
CA LEU A 81 7.29 -1.91 3.27
C LEU A 81 7.17 -3.43 3.23
N LYS A 82 8.28 -4.20 3.19
CA LYS A 82 8.22 -5.66 3.27
C LYS A 82 7.49 -6.11 4.54
N VAL A 83 7.75 -5.46 5.67
CA VAL A 83 7.08 -5.79 6.94
C VAL A 83 5.60 -5.41 6.93
N ILE A 84 5.24 -4.26 6.34
CA ILE A 84 3.85 -3.84 6.14
C ILE A 84 3.09 -4.86 5.27
N PHE A 85 3.71 -5.34 4.19
CA PHE A 85 3.13 -6.39 3.34
C PHE A 85 2.92 -7.70 4.10
N CYS A 86 3.87 -8.10 4.96
CA CYS A 86 3.68 -9.26 5.84
C CYS A 86 2.46 -9.09 6.75
N LYS A 87 2.27 -7.90 7.31
CA LYS A 87 1.11 -7.58 8.15
C LYS A 87 -0.21 -7.70 7.38
N ILE A 88 -0.29 -7.12 6.18
CA ILE A 88 -1.48 -7.17 5.33
C ILE A 88 -1.80 -8.61 4.90
N GLU A 89 -0.78 -9.37 4.48
CA GLU A 89 -0.96 -10.77 4.06
C GLU A 89 -1.44 -11.64 5.22
N ASP A 90 -0.91 -11.44 6.42
CA ASP A 90 -1.34 -12.17 7.60
C ASP A 90 -2.78 -11.85 8.00
N GLU A 91 -3.19 -10.59 7.90
CA GLU A 91 -4.58 -10.19 8.13
C GLU A 91 -5.55 -10.80 7.10
N ARG A 92 -5.12 -10.98 5.85
CA ARG A 92 -5.93 -11.60 4.77
C ARG A 92 -6.03 -13.13 4.90
N ASN A 93 -5.11 -13.77 5.60
CA ASN A 93 -5.01 -15.22 5.69
C ASN A 93 -6.06 -15.82 6.65
N ILE A 94 -7.33 -15.69 6.33
CA ILE A 94 -8.46 -16.24 7.06
C ILE A 94 -8.71 -17.71 6.58
N PRO A 95 -9.03 -18.67 7.47
CA PRO A 95 -9.38 -18.55 8.89
C PRO A 95 -8.20 -18.67 9.87
N ASN A 96 -6.97 -18.72 9.38
CA ASN A 96 -5.81 -18.98 10.21
C ASN A 96 -5.61 -17.89 11.28
N PRO A 97 -5.11 -18.25 12.47
CA PRO A 97 -4.79 -17.27 13.49
C PRO A 97 -3.64 -16.37 13.03
N LEU A 98 -3.60 -15.13 13.56
CA LEU A 98 -2.55 -14.15 13.21
C LEU A 98 -1.17 -14.70 13.59
N GLU A 99 -0.23 -14.63 12.67
CA GLU A 99 1.19 -14.98 12.86
C GLU A 99 2.07 -13.73 12.96
N PHE A 100 1.55 -12.55 12.59
CA PHE A 100 2.25 -11.28 12.68
C PHE A 100 2.12 -10.70 14.09
N TYR A 101 2.95 -11.18 15.00
CA TYR A 101 2.99 -10.71 16.39
C TYR A 101 4.38 -10.89 17.00
N THR A 102 4.59 -10.27 18.15
CA THR A 102 5.72 -10.50 19.05
C THR A 102 5.25 -10.35 20.49
N THR A 103 5.80 -11.16 21.38
CA THR A 103 5.54 -11.07 22.81
C THR A 103 6.58 -10.20 23.50
N SER A 104 6.31 -9.73 24.72
CA SER A 104 7.28 -9.00 25.52
C SER A 104 8.53 -9.84 25.82
N GLU A 105 8.34 -11.13 26.06
CA GLU A 105 9.43 -12.09 26.26
C GLU A 105 10.29 -12.24 25.01
N GLU A 106 9.67 -12.44 23.82
CA GLU A 106 10.41 -12.54 22.55
C GLU A 106 11.21 -11.27 22.23
N ARG A 107 10.71 -10.09 22.60
CA ARG A 107 11.43 -8.82 22.40
C ARG A 107 12.64 -8.65 23.31
N SER A 108 12.58 -9.23 24.53
CA SER A 108 13.56 -8.99 25.59
C SER A 108 14.83 -9.83 25.42
N ASN A 109 14.83 -10.88 24.61
CA ASN A 109 15.98 -11.77 24.47
C ASN A 109 16.31 -12.08 22.99
N PRO A 110 17.58 -12.36 22.67
CA PRO A 110 18.04 -12.61 21.30
C PRO A 110 17.36 -13.81 20.62
N ASP A 111 17.13 -14.90 21.34
CA ASP A 111 16.51 -16.12 20.79
C ASP A 111 15.05 -15.89 20.43
N GLY A 112 14.31 -15.14 21.26
CA GLY A 112 12.96 -14.68 20.98
C GLY A 112 12.91 -13.79 19.72
N GLN A 113 13.82 -12.82 19.60
CA GLN A 113 13.93 -11.95 18.43
C GLN A 113 14.22 -12.76 17.14
N LEU A 114 15.06 -13.78 17.21
CA LEU A 114 15.29 -14.70 16.09
C LEU A 114 14.05 -15.52 15.75
N THR A 115 13.26 -15.91 16.75
CA THR A 115 11.99 -16.60 16.56
C THR A 115 10.99 -15.74 15.82
N VAL A 116 10.87 -14.45 16.20
CA VAL A 116 10.06 -13.47 15.48
C VAL A 116 10.54 -13.34 14.03
N LYS A 117 11.86 -13.20 13.81
CA LYS A 117 12.41 -13.08 12.45
C LYS A 117 12.08 -14.28 11.59
N LYS A 118 12.21 -15.52 12.11
CA LYS A 118 11.83 -16.75 11.40
C LYS A 118 10.34 -16.77 11.05
N ARG A 119 9.47 -16.35 11.98
CA ARG A 119 8.02 -16.30 11.79
C ARG A 119 7.62 -15.27 10.71
N ILE A 120 8.15 -14.07 10.79
CA ILE A 120 7.86 -13.01 9.79
C ILE A 120 8.45 -13.36 8.42
N SER A 121 9.62 -13.98 8.36
CA SER A 121 10.19 -14.45 7.08
C SER A 121 9.31 -15.48 6.40
N LYS A 122 8.63 -16.38 7.14
CA LYS A 122 7.66 -17.32 6.55
C LYS A 122 6.45 -16.59 5.95
N ILE A 123 5.98 -15.52 6.60
CA ILE A 123 4.92 -14.69 6.04
C ILE A 123 5.42 -14.01 4.76
N PHE A 124 6.66 -13.50 4.76
CA PHE A 124 7.25 -12.87 3.58
C PHE A 124 7.40 -13.83 2.39
N GLU A 125 7.67 -15.10 2.61
CA GLU A 125 7.65 -16.12 1.54
C GLU A 125 6.26 -16.24 0.88
N ARG A 126 5.16 -16.14 1.67
CA ARG A 126 3.80 -16.08 1.13
C ARG A 126 3.57 -14.80 0.32
N VAL A 127 4.04 -13.67 0.84
CA VAL A 127 3.99 -12.37 0.14
C VAL A 127 4.68 -12.44 -1.22
N LYS A 128 5.90 -12.98 -1.29
CA LYS A 128 6.64 -13.13 -2.55
C LYS A 128 5.90 -13.97 -3.58
N LYS A 129 5.31 -15.10 -3.15
CA LYS A 129 4.52 -15.96 -4.03
C LYS A 129 3.31 -15.26 -4.61
N LYS A 130 2.64 -14.44 -3.81
CA LYS A 130 1.43 -13.72 -4.22
C LYS A 130 1.75 -12.48 -5.06
N HIS A 131 2.82 -11.78 -4.73
CA HIS A 131 3.20 -10.50 -5.33
C HIS A 131 4.55 -10.58 -6.07
N GLY A 132 4.73 -11.60 -6.89
CA GLY A 132 5.96 -11.82 -7.69
C GLY A 132 6.27 -10.73 -8.72
N LYS A 133 5.31 -9.82 -9.00
CA LYS A 133 5.53 -8.62 -9.81
C LYS A 133 6.20 -7.46 -9.02
N ILE A 134 6.30 -7.58 -7.70
CA ILE A 134 6.85 -6.57 -6.78
C ILE A 134 8.14 -7.07 -6.11
N PHE A 135 8.12 -8.33 -5.69
CA PHE A 135 9.23 -8.95 -4.96
C PHE A 135 9.82 -10.10 -5.75
N ASP A 136 11.14 -10.11 -5.88
CA ASP A 136 11.87 -11.21 -6.48
C ASP A 136 11.94 -12.41 -5.53
N SER A 137 12.15 -13.60 -6.12
CA SER A 137 12.32 -14.84 -5.32
C SER A 137 13.45 -14.75 -4.31
N ASN A 138 14.50 -13.99 -4.63
CA ASN A 138 15.68 -13.79 -3.79
C ASN A 138 15.54 -12.64 -2.78
N ASP A 139 14.42 -11.91 -2.82
CA ASP A 139 14.17 -10.87 -1.83
C ASP A 139 14.02 -11.48 -0.42
N GLU A 140 14.63 -10.84 0.56
CA GLU A 140 14.56 -11.21 1.97
C GLU A 140 14.41 -9.98 2.87
N ILE A 141 13.96 -10.17 4.10
CA ILE A 141 13.95 -9.12 5.13
C ILE A 141 15.34 -9.04 5.75
N LYS A 142 16.05 -7.94 5.45
CA LYS A 142 17.45 -7.72 5.87
C LYS A 142 17.58 -7.14 7.29
N LEU A 143 16.47 -6.73 7.90
CA LEU A 143 16.45 -6.12 9.23
C LEU A 143 17.09 -7.04 10.28
N ALA A 144 17.82 -6.44 11.22
CA ALA A 144 18.29 -7.13 12.41
C ALA A 144 17.10 -7.71 13.22
N PRO A 145 17.24 -8.89 13.85
CA PRO A 145 16.14 -9.51 14.60
C PRO A 145 15.52 -8.58 15.65
N ARG A 146 16.33 -7.78 16.34
CA ARG A 146 15.88 -6.79 17.33
C ARG A 146 15.00 -5.71 16.71
N SER A 147 15.44 -5.12 15.59
CA SER A 147 14.70 -4.07 14.90
C SER A 147 13.39 -4.61 14.32
N LEU A 148 13.41 -5.80 13.74
CA LEU A 148 12.19 -6.44 13.22
C LEU A 148 11.18 -6.71 14.34
N ALA A 149 11.60 -7.25 15.50
CA ALA A 149 10.73 -7.49 16.62
C ALA A 149 10.11 -6.19 17.16
N TYR A 150 10.87 -5.09 17.18
CA TYR A 150 10.35 -3.76 17.53
C TYR A 150 9.27 -3.30 16.54
N ILE A 151 9.54 -3.36 15.24
CA ILE A 151 8.59 -2.92 14.21
C ILE A 151 7.31 -3.76 14.25
N VAL A 152 7.43 -5.07 14.44
CA VAL A 152 6.28 -5.95 14.62
C VAL A 152 5.45 -5.53 15.83
N SER A 153 6.09 -5.16 16.95
CA SER A 153 5.38 -4.71 18.17
C SER A 153 4.58 -3.43 17.95
N GLU A 154 5.08 -2.51 17.12
CA GLU A 154 4.38 -1.27 16.82
C GLU A 154 3.19 -1.51 15.86
N LEU A 155 3.37 -2.34 14.85
CA LEU A 155 2.36 -2.58 13.82
C LEU A 155 1.29 -3.60 14.24
N GLN A 156 1.60 -4.58 15.12
CA GLN A 156 0.66 -5.64 15.50
C GLN A 156 -0.64 -5.15 16.13
N LYS A 157 -0.65 -3.95 16.68
CA LYS A 157 -1.80 -3.35 17.37
C LYS A 157 -2.93 -2.91 16.42
N TYR A 158 -2.59 -2.68 15.14
CA TYR A 158 -3.49 -2.08 14.16
C TYR A 158 -3.97 -3.09 13.12
N SER A 159 -5.21 -2.90 12.64
CA SER A 159 -5.67 -3.53 11.41
C SER A 159 -5.36 -2.61 10.22
N LEU A 160 -4.51 -3.05 9.32
CA LEU A 160 -4.24 -2.32 8.08
C LEU A 160 -5.34 -2.56 7.04
N LEU A 161 -6.02 -3.70 7.07
CA LEU A 161 -7.14 -3.97 6.16
C LEU A 161 -8.35 -3.08 6.47
N ASN A 162 -8.73 -2.98 7.75
CA ASN A 162 -9.93 -2.25 8.16
C ASN A 162 -9.69 -0.75 8.38
N THR A 163 -8.43 -0.30 8.36
CA THR A 163 -8.11 1.13 8.43
C THR A 163 -8.58 1.84 7.16
N ASN A 164 -9.16 3.03 7.32
CA ASN A 164 -9.64 3.84 6.22
C ASN A 164 -8.56 4.06 5.16
N ILE A 165 -8.95 3.98 3.87
CA ILE A 165 -8.04 4.13 2.73
C ILE A 165 -7.33 5.48 2.73
N ASP A 166 -8.02 6.56 3.09
CA ASP A 166 -7.42 7.89 3.16
C ASP A 166 -6.31 7.98 4.20
N ILE A 167 -6.49 7.33 5.37
CA ILE A 167 -5.48 7.29 6.43
C ILE A 167 -4.27 6.49 5.99
N LYS A 168 -4.48 5.31 5.38
CA LYS A 168 -3.39 4.49 4.83
C LYS A 168 -2.64 5.24 3.73
N GLY A 169 -3.37 5.81 2.79
CA GLY A 169 -2.79 6.55 1.68
C GLY A 169 -1.99 7.77 2.14
N LYS A 170 -2.52 8.57 3.10
CA LYS A 170 -1.79 9.69 3.69
C LYS A 170 -0.50 9.23 4.34
N ALA A 171 -0.56 8.19 5.18
CA ALA A 171 0.62 7.65 5.85
C ALA A 171 1.66 7.13 4.84
N TYR A 172 1.21 6.48 3.77
CA TYR A 172 2.06 5.99 2.71
C TYR A 172 2.74 7.13 1.93
N GLU A 173 1.96 8.07 1.40
CA GLU A 173 2.47 9.20 0.60
C GLU A 173 3.47 10.07 1.38
N GLU A 174 3.21 10.33 2.65
CA GLU A 174 4.10 11.10 3.52
C GLU A 174 5.45 10.40 3.70
N ILE A 175 5.44 9.07 3.95
CA ILE A 175 6.67 8.29 4.10
C ILE A 175 7.41 8.16 2.78
N VAL A 176 6.73 7.85 1.68
CA VAL A 176 7.32 7.78 0.35
C VAL A 176 7.92 9.13 -0.01
N GLY A 177 7.14 10.21 0.16
CA GLY A 177 7.56 11.56 -0.14
C GLY A 177 8.82 11.99 0.60
N ALA A 178 8.96 11.60 1.85
CA ALA A 178 10.13 11.92 2.66
C ALA A 178 11.41 11.12 2.26
N ASN A 179 11.25 9.95 1.64
CA ASN A 179 12.34 8.99 1.44
C ASN A 179 12.73 8.75 -0.03
N LEU A 180 11.81 8.98 -0.97
CA LEU A 180 12.03 8.80 -2.41
C LEU A 180 12.05 10.13 -3.19
N ARG A 181 11.85 11.28 -2.52
CA ARG A 181 12.06 12.58 -3.18
C ARG A 181 13.53 12.69 -3.56
N GLY A 182 13.81 12.59 -4.85
CA GLY A 182 15.09 12.97 -5.39
C GLY A 182 15.26 14.50 -5.44
N ASP A 183 16.48 14.98 -5.60
CA ASP A 183 16.78 16.40 -5.84
C ASP A 183 16.24 16.93 -7.19
N ARG A 184 15.54 16.07 -7.93
CA ARG A 184 15.10 16.30 -9.32
C ARG A 184 13.81 17.10 -9.47
N GLY A 185 13.21 17.62 -8.37
CA GLY A 185 12.00 18.45 -8.47
C GLY A 185 10.71 17.66 -8.70
N GLU A 186 10.69 16.41 -8.26
CA GLU A 186 9.48 15.60 -8.21
C GLU A 186 8.57 16.18 -7.12
N PHE A 187 7.43 16.73 -7.54
CA PHE A 187 6.41 17.27 -6.64
C PHE A 187 5.23 16.31 -6.56
N PHE A 188 4.90 15.89 -5.34
CA PHE A 188 3.67 15.14 -5.13
C PHE A 188 2.46 16.06 -5.23
N THR A 189 1.48 15.65 -6.01
CA THR A 189 0.22 16.38 -6.10
C THR A 189 -0.50 16.34 -4.76
N PRO A 190 -0.95 17.47 -4.20
CA PRO A 190 -1.73 17.49 -2.97
C PRO A 190 -3.01 16.65 -3.11
N ARG A 191 -3.36 15.87 -2.07
CA ARG A 191 -4.52 14.94 -2.11
C ARG A 191 -5.84 15.63 -2.43
N ASN A 192 -6.07 16.82 -1.91
CA ASN A 192 -7.27 17.60 -2.20
C ASN A 192 -7.37 17.97 -3.68
N VAL A 193 -6.24 18.25 -4.35
CA VAL A 193 -6.20 18.51 -5.79
C VAL A 193 -6.50 17.23 -6.57
N MET A 194 -5.87 16.10 -6.20
CA MET A 194 -6.17 14.81 -6.83
C MET A 194 -7.65 14.44 -6.71
N LYS A 195 -8.24 14.60 -5.51
CA LYS A 195 -9.68 14.35 -5.29
C LYS A 195 -10.54 15.25 -6.16
N MET A 196 -10.25 16.54 -6.20
CA MET A 196 -11.00 17.50 -7.04
C MET A 196 -10.95 17.08 -8.51
N VAL A 197 -9.78 16.76 -9.04
CA VAL A 197 -9.61 16.35 -10.45
C VAL A 197 -10.37 15.06 -10.74
N VAL A 198 -10.25 14.06 -9.87
CA VAL A 198 -10.93 12.78 -10.02
C VAL A 198 -12.46 12.94 -9.93
N GLU A 199 -12.96 13.74 -9.01
CA GLU A 199 -14.40 14.05 -8.90
C GLU A 199 -14.94 14.76 -10.14
N MET A 200 -14.15 15.67 -10.73
CA MET A 200 -14.55 16.38 -11.97
C MET A 200 -14.59 15.46 -13.19
N ILE A 201 -13.63 14.54 -13.32
CA ILE A 201 -13.54 13.57 -14.41
C ILE A 201 -14.57 12.45 -14.21
N ASN A 202 -14.76 12.03 -12.95
CA ASN A 202 -15.72 11.00 -12.55
C ASN A 202 -15.56 9.67 -13.28
N PRO A 203 -14.35 9.05 -13.22
CA PRO A 203 -14.05 7.79 -13.92
C PRO A 203 -15.03 6.68 -13.50
N LYS A 204 -15.34 5.76 -14.43
CA LYS A 204 -16.25 4.64 -14.21
C LYS A 204 -15.51 3.32 -14.08
N MET A 205 -16.21 2.29 -13.62
CA MET A 205 -15.66 0.98 -13.29
C MET A 205 -15.00 0.28 -14.50
N ASP A 206 -15.53 0.50 -15.70
CA ASP A 206 -15.11 -0.11 -16.95
C ASP A 206 -14.22 0.80 -17.81
N GLU A 207 -13.84 1.96 -17.28
CA GLU A 207 -12.92 2.89 -17.94
C GLU A 207 -11.47 2.63 -17.55
N ARG A 208 -10.59 2.59 -18.55
CA ARG A 208 -9.15 2.47 -18.35
C ARG A 208 -8.55 3.81 -17.99
N VAL A 209 -7.98 3.88 -16.80
CA VAL A 209 -7.34 5.08 -16.25
C VAL A 209 -5.83 4.96 -16.37
N LEU A 210 -5.20 5.93 -17.01
CA LEU A 210 -3.74 6.03 -17.15
C LEU A 210 -3.19 7.23 -16.37
N ASP A 211 -2.13 7.00 -15.59
CA ASP A 211 -1.21 8.04 -15.13
C ASP A 211 0.17 7.81 -15.77
N SER A 212 0.52 8.64 -16.74
CA SER A 212 1.76 8.50 -17.52
C SER A 212 3.03 8.97 -16.80
N SER A 213 2.90 9.55 -15.62
CA SER A 213 3.99 9.97 -14.72
C SER A 213 3.58 9.71 -13.28
N CYS A 214 3.28 8.42 -12.99
CA CYS A 214 2.48 8.04 -11.83
C CYS A 214 3.14 8.29 -10.47
N GLY A 215 4.45 8.54 -10.42
CA GLY A 215 5.15 8.82 -9.18
C GLY A 215 4.92 7.73 -8.14
N THR A 216 4.14 8.04 -7.11
CA THR A 216 3.75 7.11 -6.03
C THR A 216 2.34 6.53 -6.21
N GLY A 217 1.69 6.79 -7.33
CA GLY A 217 0.36 6.28 -7.66
C GLY A 217 -0.80 7.03 -7.01
N GLY A 218 -0.57 8.28 -6.60
CA GLY A 218 -1.58 9.08 -5.89
C GLY A 218 -2.88 9.26 -6.69
N PHE A 219 -2.80 9.62 -7.97
CA PHE A 219 -3.97 9.73 -8.84
C PHE A 219 -4.67 8.40 -9.04
N LEU A 220 -3.91 7.32 -9.28
CA LEU A 220 -4.47 5.98 -9.51
C LEU A 220 -5.23 5.48 -8.29
N VAL A 221 -4.65 5.61 -7.09
CA VAL A 221 -5.32 5.22 -5.84
C VAL A 221 -6.55 6.10 -5.58
N THR A 222 -6.47 7.40 -5.86
CA THR A 222 -7.62 8.31 -5.69
C THR A 222 -8.75 7.95 -6.65
N ALA A 223 -8.46 7.71 -7.94
CA ALA A 223 -9.43 7.29 -8.94
C ALA A 223 -10.07 5.94 -8.58
N MET A 224 -9.25 4.95 -8.20
CA MET A 224 -9.73 3.65 -7.75
C MET A 224 -10.64 3.76 -6.52
N THR A 225 -10.27 4.59 -5.55
CA THR A 225 -11.07 4.80 -4.34
C THR A 225 -12.43 5.45 -4.67
N HIS A 226 -12.45 6.40 -5.61
CA HIS A 226 -13.67 7.04 -6.09
C HIS A 226 -14.62 6.02 -6.72
N VAL A 227 -14.12 5.20 -7.65
CA VAL A 227 -14.91 4.16 -8.33
C VAL A 227 -15.38 3.08 -7.34
N ILE A 228 -14.57 2.69 -6.36
CA ILE A 228 -14.99 1.74 -5.31
C ILE A 228 -16.15 2.30 -4.49
N ALA A 229 -16.14 3.59 -4.17
CA ALA A 229 -17.24 4.21 -3.42
C ALA A 229 -18.56 4.24 -4.24
N ASP A 230 -18.47 4.47 -5.54
CA ASP A 230 -19.60 4.39 -6.45
C ASP A 230 -20.14 2.96 -6.55
N LEU A 231 -19.23 1.99 -6.78
CA LEU A 231 -19.56 0.57 -6.83
C LEU A 231 -20.20 0.07 -5.52
N GLU A 232 -19.73 0.53 -4.36
CA GLU A 232 -20.32 0.19 -3.06
C GLU A 232 -21.76 0.69 -2.95
N ARG A 233 -22.03 1.92 -3.42
CA ARG A 233 -23.39 2.49 -3.43
C ARG A 233 -24.32 1.71 -4.36
N GLU A 234 -23.87 1.41 -5.57
CA GLU A 234 -24.63 0.63 -6.54
C GLU A 234 -24.90 -0.79 -6.05
N PHE A 235 -23.88 -1.47 -5.52
CA PHE A 235 -24.01 -2.83 -5.00
C PHE A 235 -24.95 -2.89 -3.78
N SER A 236 -24.85 -1.92 -2.87
CA SER A 236 -25.78 -1.79 -1.73
C SER A 236 -27.22 -1.58 -2.18
N ALA A 237 -27.43 -0.74 -3.19
CA ALA A 237 -28.78 -0.52 -3.76
C ALA A 237 -29.32 -1.79 -4.45
N GLN A 238 -28.46 -2.53 -5.18
CA GLN A 238 -28.84 -3.76 -5.87
C GLN A 238 -29.31 -4.86 -4.90
N ILE A 239 -28.61 -5.05 -3.78
CA ILE A 239 -28.95 -6.07 -2.79
C ILE A 239 -29.94 -5.59 -1.72
N GLY A 240 -30.29 -4.28 -1.72
CA GLY A 240 -31.22 -3.67 -0.77
C GLY A 240 -30.72 -3.65 0.68
N ARG A 241 -29.41 -3.67 0.91
CA ARG A 241 -28.76 -3.68 2.24
C ARG A 241 -27.57 -2.74 2.28
N ASN A 242 -27.30 -2.15 3.43
CA ASN A 242 -26.07 -1.39 3.66
C ASN A 242 -24.88 -2.35 3.82
N LYS A 243 -23.69 -1.86 3.55
CA LYS A 243 -22.43 -2.65 3.64
C LYS A 243 -22.23 -3.36 4.99
N CYS A 244 -22.64 -2.72 6.09
CA CYS A 244 -22.56 -3.32 7.44
C CYS A 244 -23.43 -4.58 7.61
N ASP A 245 -24.42 -4.75 6.76
CA ASP A 245 -25.40 -5.84 6.81
C ASP A 245 -25.18 -6.89 5.70
N TRP A 246 -24.08 -6.77 4.94
CA TRP A 246 -23.73 -7.73 3.90
C TRP A 246 -23.32 -9.07 4.50
N ASP A 247 -23.80 -10.14 3.92
CA ASP A 247 -23.34 -11.49 4.24
C ASP A 247 -21.98 -11.80 3.60
N GLY A 248 -21.40 -12.93 3.99
CA GLY A 248 -20.06 -13.32 3.52
C GLY A 248 -19.93 -13.50 2.01
N ASP A 249 -21.00 -13.92 1.34
CA ASP A 249 -21.01 -14.11 -0.11
C ASP A 249 -21.09 -12.77 -0.84
N SER A 250 -21.90 -11.84 -0.35
CA SER A 250 -21.98 -10.47 -0.86
C SER A 250 -20.62 -9.74 -0.72
N ILE A 251 -19.98 -9.87 0.43
CA ILE A 251 -18.63 -9.28 0.66
C ILE A 251 -17.62 -9.88 -0.32
N ARG A 252 -17.66 -11.20 -0.54
CA ARG A 252 -16.77 -11.87 -1.49
C ARG A 252 -17.00 -11.38 -2.90
N ALA A 253 -18.23 -11.39 -3.38
CA ALA A 253 -18.59 -10.92 -4.71
C ALA A 253 -18.18 -9.47 -4.96
N PHE A 254 -18.35 -8.60 -3.97
CA PHE A 254 -17.91 -7.21 -4.04
C PHE A 254 -16.37 -7.10 -4.13
N ASN A 255 -15.65 -7.84 -3.30
CA ASN A 255 -14.18 -7.84 -3.33
C ASN A 255 -13.61 -8.41 -4.65
N ASP A 256 -14.25 -9.42 -5.21
CA ASP A 256 -13.86 -9.99 -6.51
C ASP A 256 -14.02 -8.96 -7.63
N ARG A 257 -15.11 -8.19 -7.63
CA ARG A 257 -15.31 -7.07 -8.60
C ARG A 257 -14.24 -5.99 -8.44
N ILE A 258 -13.89 -5.62 -7.20
CA ILE A 258 -12.82 -4.64 -6.95
C ILE A 258 -11.46 -5.18 -7.45
N SER A 259 -11.16 -6.43 -7.17
CA SER A 259 -9.89 -7.06 -7.59
C SER A 259 -9.77 -7.13 -9.11
N ASP A 260 -10.85 -7.50 -9.79
CA ASP A 260 -10.93 -7.52 -11.25
C ASP A 260 -10.71 -6.12 -11.84
N MET A 261 -11.46 -5.13 -11.37
CA MET A 261 -11.33 -3.73 -11.77
C MET A 261 -9.89 -3.22 -11.55
N ALA A 262 -9.34 -3.42 -10.36
CA ALA A 262 -8.01 -2.94 -10.01
C ALA A 262 -6.91 -3.58 -10.88
N SER A 263 -7.12 -4.83 -11.31
CA SER A 263 -6.15 -5.59 -12.11
C SER A 263 -6.14 -5.21 -13.58
N HIS A 264 -7.25 -4.72 -14.13
CA HIS A 264 -7.42 -4.55 -15.57
C HIS A 264 -7.57 -3.10 -16.05
N TYR A 265 -7.99 -2.18 -15.18
CA TYR A 265 -8.39 -0.84 -15.61
C TYR A 265 -7.49 0.30 -15.13
N TYR A 266 -6.49 0.05 -14.28
CA TYR A 266 -5.58 1.07 -13.77
C TYR A 266 -4.16 0.86 -14.28
N PHE A 267 -3.63 1.86 -14.97
CA PHE A 267 -2.31 1.84 -15.60
C PHE A 267 -1.46 2.99 -15.08
N GLY A 268 -0.21 2.70 -14.76
CA GLY A 268 0.75 3.71 -14.32
C GLY A 268 2.10 3.52 -14.97
N PHE A 269 2.67 4.61 -15.48
CA PHE A 269 4.01 4.60 -16.04
C PHE A 269 4.91 5.58 -15.28
N ASP A 270 6.15 5.18 -15.07
CA ASP A 270 7.18 6.06 -14.54
C ASP A 270 8.55 5.62 -15.06
N ILE A 271 9.47 6.57 -15.21
CA ILE A 271 10.85 6.28 -15.63
C ILE A 271 11.69 5.75 -14.45
N ASN A 272 11.33 6.13 -13.21
CA ASN A 272 12.05 5.78 -12.02
C ASN A 272 11.60 4.40 -11.49
N PRO A 273 12.47 3.36 -11.50
CA PRO A 273 12.09 2.02 -11.06
C PRO A 273 11.67 1.96 -9.58
N ASP A 274 12.20 2.84 -8.72
CA ASP A 274 11.84 2.89 -7.32
C ASP A 274 10.42 3.46 -7.12
N LEU A 275 10.04 4.45 -7.92
CA LEU A 275 8.67 4.97 -7.93
C LEU A 275 7.69 3.96 -8.51
N VAL A 276 8.06 3.25 -9.58
CA VAL A 276 7.26 2.11 -10.11
C VAL A 276 7.03 1.07 -9.03
N LYS A 277 8.08 0.68 -8.29
CA LYS A 277 7.96 -0.28 -7.18
C LYS A 277 7.09 0.28 -6.06
N ALA A 278 7.26 1.54 -5.69
CA ALA A 278 6.43 2.20 -4.69
C ALA A 278 4.97 2.27 -5.13
N THR A 279 4.68 2.65 -6.38
CA THR A 279 3.32 2.68 -6.91
C THR A 279 2.66 1.30 -6.87
N LYS A 280 3.36 0.25 -7.32
CA LYS A 280 2.86 -1.13 -7.20
C LYS A 280 2.48 -1.47 -5.76
N MET A 281 3.33 -1.12 -4.81
CA MET A 281 3.08 -1.34 -3.39
C MET A 281 1.87 -0.55 -2.88
N ASN A 282 1.73 0.72 -3.30
CA ASN A 282 0.57 1.55 -2.95
C ASN A 282 -0.74 0.94 -3.47
N MET A 283 -0.76 0.49 -4.71
CA MET A 283 -1.92 -0.15 -5.32
C MET A 283 -2.33 -1.42 -4.57
N VAL A 284 -1.37 -2.28 -4.21
CA VAL A 284 -1.64 -3.51 -3.43
C VAL A 284 -2.16 -3.20 -2.03
N MET A 285 -1.62 -2.18 -1.36
CA MET A 285 -2.12 -1.75 -0.04
C MET A 285 -3.57 -1.26 -0.09
N ASN A 286 -4.00 -0.77 -1.24
CA ASN A 286 -5.31 -0.18 -1.43
C ASN A 286 -6.27 -1.02 -2.29
N ASN A 287 -5.99 -2.23 -2.69
CA ASN A 287 -6.90 -3.22 -3.29
C ASN A 287 -6.32 -4.07 -4.44
N ASP A 288 -5.01 -4.32 -4.44
CA ASP A 288 -4.35 -5.34 -5.27
C ASP A 288 -4.18 -5.02 -6.78
N GLY A 289 -4.27 -3.73 -7.18
CA GLY A 289 -4.15 -3.29 -8.57
C GLY A 289 -2.72 -3.05 -9.08
N SER A 290 -1.74 -3.91 -8.79
CA SER A 290 -0.33 -3.66 -9.15
C SER A 290 0.08 -4.11 -10.57
N GLY A 291 -0.84 -4.73 -11.30
CA GLY A 291 -0.51 -5.46 -12.54
C GLY A 291 0.04 -4.60 -13.66
N ASN A 292 -0.48 -3.40 -13.83
CA ASN A 292 -0.25 -2.56 -15.01
C ASN A 292 0.60 -1.31 -14.67
N ILE A 293 1.41 -1.39 -13.62
CA ILE A 293 2.39 -0.35 -13.30
C ILE A 293 3.72 -0.73 -13.94
N LEU A 294 4.13 0.02 -14.96
CA LEU A 294 5.24 -0.34 -15.83
C LEU A 294 6.30 0.76 -15.85
N GLN A 295 7.58 0.34 -15.96
CA GLN A 295 8.68 1.28 -16.12
C GLN A 295 8.85 1.66 -17.60
N THR A 296 8.74 2.95 -17.90
CA THR A 296 9.07 3.50 -19.23
C THR A 296 9.30 5.00 -19.16
N ASN A 297 9.97 5.56 -20.17
CA ASN A 297 9.91 6.98 -20.45
C ASN A 297 8.69 7.26 -21.33
N SER A 298 7.65 7.85 -20.75
CA SER A 298 6.38 8.12 -21.43
C SER A 298 6.49 9.19 -22.53
N LEU A 299 7.59 9.93 -22.58
CA LEU A 299 7.85 10.92 -23.63
C LEU A 299 8.43 10.30 -24.90
N LEU A 300 8.91 9.05 -24.84
CA LEU A 300 9.41 8.37 -26.04
C LEU A 300 8.25 8.03 -26.99
N PRO A 301 8.47 8.13 -28.29
CA PRO A 301 7.48 7.63 -29.25
C PRO A 301 7.28 6.11 -29.07
N PRO A 302 6.06 5.59 -29.28
CA PRO A 302 5.74 4.19 -28.99
C PRO A 302 6.64 3.16 -29.70
N HIS A 303 7.21 3.50 -30.85
CA HIS A 303 8.13 2.62 -31.57
C HIS A 303 9.52 2.51 -30.94
N GLU A 304 9.90 3.46 -30.07
CA GLU A 304 11.16 3.45 -29.31
C GLU A 304 11.00 2.82 -27.90
N TRP A 305 9.78 2.50 -27.49
CA TRP A 305 9.59 1.79 -26.24
C TRP A 305 10.23 0.41 -26.29
N THR A 306 10.77 -0.06 -25.16
CA THR A 306 11.41 -1.37 -25.08
C THR A 306 10.45 -2.49 -25.46
N ASP A 307 11.00 -3.56 -25.97
CA ASP A 307 10.22 -4.74 -26.38
C ASP A 307 9.47 -5.36 -25.20
N GLU A 308 10.11 -5.37 -24.03
CA GLU A 308 9.52 -5.83 -22.77
C GLU A 308 8.31 -4.99 -22.36
N PHE A 309 8.44 -3.65 -22.40
CA PHE A 309 7.34 -2.75 -22.06
C PHE A 309 6.16 -2.94 -23.02
N ARG A 310 6.41 -2.97 -24.33
CA ARG A 310 5.36 -3.16 -25.32
C ARG A 310 4.62 -4.49 -25.14
N THR A 311 5.35 -5.58 -24.86
CA THR A 311 4.75 -6.89 -24.60
C THR A 311 3.84 -6.83 -23.37
N LYS A 312 4.34 -6.30 -22.25
CA LYS A 312 3.56 -6.18 -21.00
C LYS A 312 2.32 -5.30 -21.16
N LEU A 313 2.46 -4.20 -21.92
CA LEU A 313 1.34 -3.30 -22.18
C LEU A 313 0.29 -3.96 -23.08
N ALA A 314 0.71 -4.61 -24.15
CA ALA A 314 -0.17 -5.34 -25.07
C ALA A 314 -0.96 -6.43 -24.34
N ASP A 315 -0.27 -7.24 -23.53
CA ASP A 315 -0.90 -8.28 -22.71
C ASP A 315 -1.94 -7.68 -21.74
N ALA A 316 -1.60 -6.56 -21.09
CA ALA A 316 -2.48 -5.90 -20.13
C ALA A 316 -3.72 -5.24 -20.76
N ILE A 317 -3.58 -4.74 -21.99
CA ILE A 317 -4.69 -4.13 -22.75
C ILE A 317 -5.50 -5.20 -23.49
N GLY A 318 -4.89 -6.35 -23.81
CA GLY A 318 -5.52 -7.43 -24.58
C GLY A 318 -5.47 -7.20 -26.10
N VAL A 319 -4.37 -6.64 -26.61
CA VAL A 319 -4.14 -6.37 -28.04
C VAL A 319 -2.85 -7.06 -28.54
N ASP A 320 -2.69 -7.13 -29.87
CA ASP A 320 -1.42 -7.61 -30.44
C ASP A 320 -0.30 -6.59 -30.18
N LYS A 321 0.90 -7.09 -29.84
CA LYS A 321 2.08 -6.25 -29.59
C LYS A 321 2.42 -5.30 -30.75
N SER A 322 2.11 -5.68 -31.99
CA SER A 322 2.35 -4.83 -33.17
C SER A 322 1.52 -3.56 -33.17
N GLU A 323 0.38 -3.56 -32.48
CA GLU A 323 -0.50 -2.40 -32.33
C GLU A 323 0.10 -1.34 -31.42
N ILE A 324 0.97 -1.73 -30.47
CA ILE A 324 1.66 -0.80 -29.53
C ILE A 324 2.81 -0.04 -30.21
N ARG A 325 2.85 0.08 -31.49
CA ARG A 325 3.85 0.86 -32.25
C ARG A 325 3.30 2.17 -32.82
N ASN A 326 2.02 2.33 -32.81
CA ASN A 326 1.32 3.44 -33.45
C ASN A 326 1.09 4.59 -32.49
N HIS A 327 0.97 5.82 -33.03
CA HIS A 327 0.59 7.00 -32.27
C HIS A 327 -0.77 6.90 -31.57
N ASN A 328 -1.60 5.93 -31.97
CA ASN A 328 -2.92 5.69 -31.39
C ASN A 328 -2.91 4.82 -30.13
N THR A 329 -1.74 4.46 -29.58
CA THR A 329 -1.68 3.66 -28.32
C THR A 329 -2.43 4.31 -27.18
N ILE A 330 -2.49 5.63 -27.15
CA ILE A 330 -3.22 6.39 -26.13
C ILE A 330 -4.74 6.23 -26.23
N ALA A 331 -5.27 5.84 -27.39
CA ALA A 331 -6.70 5.59 -27.62
C ALA A 331 -7.23 4.33 -26.88
N TYR A 332 -6.36 3.53 -26.27
CA TYR A 332 -6.75 2.42 -25.40
C TYR A 332 -7.10 2.84 -23.98
N PHE A 333 -6.95 4.11 -23.65
CA PHE A 333 -7.26 4.67 -22.33
C PHE A 333 -8.43 5.65 -22.43
N ASP A 334 -9.40 5.49 -21.57
CA ASP A 334 -10.61 6.33 -21.53
C ASP A 334 -10.35 7.61 -20.74
N VAL A 335 -9.51 7.50 -19.71
CA VAL A 335 -9.18 8.60 -18.79
C VAL A 335 -7.67 8.70 -18.62
N ILE A 336 -7.11 9.90 -18.78
CA ILE A 336 -5.71 10.18 -18.50
C ILE A 336 -5.64 11.27 -17.42
N VAL A 337 -4.98 10.94 -16.31
CA VAL A 337 -4.72 11.86 -15.19
C VAL A 337 -3.25 11.82 -14.83
N THR A 338 -2.56 12.94 -14.93
CA THR A 338 -1.12 12.96 -14.69
C THR A 338 -0.63 14.32 -14.21
N ASN A 339 0.43 14.33 -13.42
CA ASN A 339 1.18 15.53 -13.04
C ASN A 339 2.67 15.30 -13.36
N PRO A 340 3.11 15.56 -14.60
CA PRO A 340 4.48 15.32 -15.00
C PRO A 340 5.44 16.27 -14.30
N PRO A 341 6.73 15.91 -14.16
CA PRO A 341 7.74 16.79 -13.57
C PRO A 341 7.90 18.08 -14.37
N PHE A 342 8.08 19.20 -13.66
CA PHE A 342 8.26 20.50 -14.29
C PHE A 342 9.66 20.64 -14.91
N GLY A 343 9.73 21.01 -16.18
CA GLY A 343 10.92 20.97 -17.03
C GLY A 343 12.11 21.81 -16.60
N SER A 344 11.97 22.72 -15.63
CA SER A 344 13.09 23.56 -15.15
C SER A 344 14.25 22.77 -14.54
N LYS A 345 13.96 21.61 -13.93
CA LYS A 345 14.97 20.75 -13.30
C LYS A 345 15.29 19.47 -14.09
N ILE A 346 14.39 19.05 -14.96
CA ILE A 346 14.56 17.91 -15.86
C ILE A 346 14.25 18.35 -17.29
N PRO A 347 15.14 19.14 -17.93
CA PRO A 347 14.89 19.59 -19.28
C PRO A 347 14.98 18.42 -20.27
N VAL A 348 13.98 18.30 -21.13
CA VAL A 348 14.01 17.39 -22.28
C VAL A 348 14.91 17.99 -23.34
N LYS A 349 16.02 17.31 -23.68
CA LYS A 349 17.00 17.76 -24.68
C LYS A 349 17.11 16.82 -25.87
N ASP A 350 16.48 15.67 -25.79
CA ASP A 350 16.48 14.70 -26.89
C ASP A 350 15.63 15.20 -28.04
N LYS A 351 16.26 15.33 -29.22
CA LYS A 351 15.60 15.85 -30.42
C LYS A 351 14.46 14.95 -30.88
N ASN A 352 14.62 13.63 -30.81
CA ASN A 352 13.59 12.68 -31.21
C ASN A 352 12.32 12.82 -30.36
N ILE A 353 12.51 13.16 -29.07
CA ILE A 353 11.38 13.46 -28.18
C ILE A 353 10.77 14.81 -28.55
N LEU A 354 11.59 15.85 -28.70
CA LEU A 354 11.12 17.21 -28.95
C LEU A 354 10.35 17.33 -30.28
N GLU A 355 10.82 16.63 -31.32
CA GLU A 355 10.20 16.65 -32.66
C GLU A 355 8.75 16.13 -32.69
N GLN A 356 8.29 15.45 -31.65
CA GLN A 356 6.91 14.99 -31.52
C GLN A 356 5.93 16.06 -31.05
N PHE A 357 6.43 17.16 -30.50
CA PHE A 357 5.62 18.20 -29.86
C PHE A 357 5.69 19.52 -30.63
N GLU A 358 4.55 20.02 -31.06
CA GLU A 358 4.46 21.29 -31.83
C GLU A 358 5.14 22.45 -31.10
N LEU A 359 4.98 22.56 -29.78
CA LEU A 359 5.58 23.62 -28.97
C LEU A 359 7.11 23.53 -28.86
N ALA A 360 7.73 22.44 -29.24
CA ALA A 360 9.19 22.31 -29.24
C ALA A 360 9.84 22.88 -30.52
N HIS A 361 9.05 23.25 -31.51
CA HIS A 361 9.50 23.86 -32.78
C HIS A 361 9.45 25.42 -32.77
N ILE A 362 9.10 26.02 -31.64
CA ILE A 362 9.10 27.45 -31.42
C ILE A 362 10.44 27.88 -30.79
#